data_2d9dc6bc77c4a46d81eed5184a1ccf1c
#
_entry.id   2d9dc6bc77c4a46d81eed5184a1ccf1c
#
_cell.length_a   1.000
_cell.length_b   1.000
_cell.length_c   1.000
_cell.angle_alpha   90.00
_cell.angle_beta   90.00
_cell.angle_gamma   90.00
#
_symmetry.space_group_name_H-M   'P 1'
#
loop_
_entity.id
_entity.type
_entity.pdbx_description
1 polymer ?
#
loop_
_entity_poly.entity_id
_entity_poly.type
_entity_poly.pdbx_seq_one_letter_code
_entity_poly.pdbx_strand_id
1 'polypeptide(L)'
;DKYGIIAYTVPLLVYTNLDREKQDGLNRVMNGESYTWVNDVIQSGVTVLDSQTGKILAIGAGRNKTGVNQLNLATSDEIKRQPGSTAKPLFDYGPLIEYNNASTYGYNDNGEYRLFVDGPYSYTNGPAINNWDGTFMGEMSIRRALALSRNIPALKAFQQVDDENIIEFVSNLGIDPEEHSGSLYESVSLGAMEGGVNSLQMAAAYAAFSNGGYYNEPYSVSKIVYRDTGEEETHKEVKRQAMSDATAYMITSILDDVTVTG
;
A
#
# COMPACT_ATOMS: atom_id res chain seq x y z
N ASP A 1 22.67 1.67 2.64
CA ASP A 1 23.79 1.22 1.82
C ASP A 1 23.71 -0.30 1.61
N LYS A 2 22.77 -0.73 0.77
CA LYS A 2 22.41 -2.14 0.50
C LYS A 2 23.62 -2.97 0.00
N TYR A 3 24.58 -2.34 -0.62
CA TYR A 3 25.74 -3.00 -1.24
C TYR A 3 27.04 -2.78 -0.48
N GLY A 4 27.04 -2.05 0.65
CA GLY A 4 28.25 -1.76 1.41
C GLY A 4 29.31 -0.98 0.65
N ILE A 5 28.94 -0.34 -0.46
CA ILE A 5 29.87 0.33 -1.38
C ILE A 5 29.89 1.82 -1.08
N ILE A 6 31.08 2.38 -0.93
CA ILE A 6 31.28 3.81 -0.93
C ILE A 6 31.32 4.27 -2.40
N ALA A 7 30.15 4.50 -2.99
CA ALA A 7 29.97 4.79 -4.42
C ALA A 7 30.79 5.96 -4.97
N TYR A 8 31.26 6.87 -4.10
CA TYR A 8 32.10 8.02 -4.49
C TYR A 8 33.60 7.68 -4.61
N THR A 9 34.02 6.52 -4.15
CA THR A 9 35.43 6.12 -4.13
C THR A 9 35.76 4.94 -5.03
N VAL A 10 34.74 4.28 -5.57
CA VAL A 10 34.87 3.10 -6.44
C VAL A 10 34.25 3.42 -7.80
N PRO A 11 34.98 3.23 -8.92
CA PRO A 11 34.43 3.45 -10.25
C PRO A 11 33.45 2.37 -10.62
N LEU A 12 32.16 2.71 -10.68
CA LEU A 12 31.05 1.81 -10.92
C LEU A 12 30.29 2.13 -12.23
N LEU A 13 29.77 1.08 -12.86
CA LEU A 13 28.65 1.18 -13.78
C LEU A 13 27.41 0.65 -13.06
N VAL A 14 26.41 1.52 -12.87
CA VAL A 14 25.16 1.18 -12.19
C VAL A 14 24.05 1.07 -13.23
N TYR A 15 23.45 -0.10 -13.32
CA TYR A 15 22.29 -0.36 -14.17
C TYR A 15 21.03 -0.23 -13.33
N THR A 16 20.20 0.72 -13.67
CA THR A 16 18.94 0.99 -12.95
C THR A 16 17.74 0.41 -13.70
N ASN A 17 16.64 0.23 -12.97
CA ASN A 17 15.35 -0.17 -13.53
C ASN A 17 14.52 1.03 -14.02
N LEU A 18 15.01 2.27 -13.84
CA LEU A 18 14.27 3.45 -14.23
C LEU A 18 13.94 3.44 -15.73
N ASP A 19 12.66 3.57 -16.01
CA ASP A 19 12.13 3.72 -17.38
C ASP A 19 12.10 5.20 -17.72
N ARG A 20 12.85 5.58 -18.76
CA ARG A 20 13.01 6.99 -19.12
C ARG A 20 11.68 7.65 -19.51
N GLU A 21 10.84 6.96 -20.27
CA GLU A 21 9.57 7.52 -20.73
C GLU A 21 8.61 7.76 -19.55
N LYS A 22 8.53 6.80 -18.61
CA LYS A 22 7.73 6.93 -17.40
C LYS A 22 8.27 8.02 -16.47
N GLN A 23 9.60 8.11 -16.31
CA GLN A 23 10.21 9.16 -15.51
C GLN A 23 9.99 10.54 -16.13
N ASP A 24 10.16 10.70 -17.43
CA ASP A 24 9.91 11.97 -18.14
C ASP A 24 8.42 12.36 -18.05
N GLY A 25 7.51 11.38 -18.18
CA GLY A 25 6.07 11.57 -17.96
C GLY A 25 5.75 12.06 -16.55
N LEU A 26 6.32 11.40 -15.55
CA LEU A 26 6.16 11.79 -14.15
C LEU A 26 6.73 13.18 -13.85
N ASN A 27 7.90 13.51 -14.41
CA ASN A 27 8.51 14.82 -14.25
C ASN A 27 7.60 15.94 -14.79
N ARG A 28 6.95 15.74 -15.96
CA ARG A 28 5.96 16.70 -16.49
C ARG A 28 4.78 16.92 -15.55
N VAL A 29 4.29 15.87 -14.89
CA VAL A 29 3.24 15.99 -13.87
C VAL A 29 3.76 16.80 -12.67
N MET A 30 4.92 16.43 -12.14
CA MET A 30 5.50 17.05 -10.94
C MET A 30 5.82 18.54 -11.16
N ASN A 31 6.27 18.91 -12.36
CA ASN A 31 6.58 20.29 -12.75
C ASN A 31 5.34 21.13 -13.14
N GLY A 32 4.15 20.53 -13.15
CA GLY A 32 2.92 21.24 -13.53
C GLY A 32 2.72 21.44 -15.04
N GLU A 33 3.45 20.69 -15.89
CA GLU A 33 3.39 20.80 -17.34
C GLU A 33 2.17 20.04 -17.91
N SER A 34 1.83 18.90 -17.33
CA SER A 34 0.71 18.04 -17.75
C SER A 34 -0.40 17.89 -16.69
N TYR A 35 -0.22 18.49 -15.53
CA TYR A 35 -1.20 18.52 -14.43
C TYR A 35 -1.14 19.88 -13.72
N THR A 36 -2.30 20.50 -13.54
CA THR A 36 -2.39 21.80 -12.86
C THR A 36 -2.51 21.58 -11.35
N TRP A 37 -1.48 21.94 -10.60
CA TRP A 37 -1.47 21.90 -9.15
C TRP A 37 -2.26 23.08 -8.57
N VAL A 38 -2.96 22.83 -7.46
CA VAL A 38 -3.78 23.86 -6.80
C VAL A 38 -2.98 25.10 -6.37
N ASN A 39 -1.72 24.88 -5.94
CA ASN A 39 -0.76 25.93 -5.61
C ASN A 39 0.68 25.38 -5.60
N ASP A 40 1.66 26.27 -5.41
CA ASP A 40 3.09 25.91 -5.42
C ASP A 40 3.60 25.34 -4.09
N VAL A 41 2.81 25.42 -3.02
CA VAL A 41 3.19 24.92 -1.68
C VAL A 41 2.97 23.42 -1.56
N ILE A 42 1.97 22.88 -2.27
CA ILE A 42 1.66 21.45 -2.25
C ILE A 42 2.86 20.64 -2.76
N GLN A 43 3.28 19.68 -1.95
CA GLN A 43 4.32 18.71 -2.29
C GLN A 43 3.71 17.32 -2.50
N SER A 44 4.37 16.49 -3.30
CA SER A 44 3.95 15.12 -3.58
C SER A 44 5.14 14.19 -3.68
N GLY A 45 5.00 12.99 -3.14
CA GLY A 45 5.89 11.86 -3.38
C GLY A 45 5.15 10.81 -4.21
N VAL A 46 5.73 10.37 -5.33
CA VAL A 46 5.09 9.42 -6.25
C VAL A 46 6.04 8.28 -6.58
N THR A 47 5.53 7.05 -6.57
CA THR A 47 6.26 5.85 -7.00
C THR A 47 5.52 5.18 -8.13
N VAL A 48 6.23 4.83 -9.21
CA VAL A 48 5.76 3.97 -10.29
C VAL A 48 6.53 2.67 -10.21
N LEU A 49 5.82 1.58 -9.97
CA LEU A 49 6.35 0.25 -9.75
C LEU A 49 5.84 -0.73 -10.80
N ASP A 50 6.69 -1.68 -11.20
CA ASP A 50 6.24 -2.87 -11.91
C ASP A 50 5.67 -3.87 -10.90
N SER A 51 4.37 -4.14 -10.98
CA SER A 51 3.66 -4.99 -10.02
C SER A 51 4.10 -6.45 -10.05
N GLN A 52 4.67 -6.92 -11.15
CA GLN A 52 5.07 -8.32 -11.31
C GLN A 52 6.47 -8.60 -10.79
N THR A 53 7.34 -7.58 -10.77
CA THR A 53 8.77 -7.76 -10.45
C THR A 53 9.26 -6.93 -9.27
N GLY A 54 8.53 -5.90 -8.83
CA GLY A 54 8.99 -4.95 -7.83
C GLY A 54 10.00 -3.91 -8.34
N LYS A 55 10.26 -3.85 -9.66
CA LYS A 55 11.14 -2.84 -10.26
C LYS A 55 10.56 -1.45 -10.11
N ILE A 56 11.35 -0.52 -9.58
CA ILE A 56 10.99 0.88 -9.52
C ILE A 56 11.26 1.49 -10.89
N LEU A 57 10.20 1.89 -11.59
CA LEU A 57 10.27 2.40 -12.96
C LEU A 57 10.38 3.92 -13.01
N ALA A 58 9.76 4.64 -12.06
CA ALA A 58 9.89 6.08 -11.92
C ALA A 58 9.65 6.53 -10.47
N ILE A 59 10.26 7.65 -10.08
CA ILE A 59 10.08 8.28 -8.77
C ILE A 59 9.93 9.79 -8.90
N GLY A 60 8.85 10.32 -8.32
CA GLY A 60 8.66 11.74 -8.07
C GLY A 60 9.02 12.08 -6.63
N ALA A 61 10.24 12.58 -6.44
CA ALA A 61 10.80 12.83 -5.10
C ALA A 61 10.27 14.09 -4.41
N GLY A 62 9.44 14.87 -5.07
CA GLY A 62 8.90 16.17 -4.64
C GLY A 62 8.82 17.13 -5.82
N ARG A 63 8.04 18.21 -5.66
CA ARG A 63 7.88 19.26 -6.67
C ARG A 63 8.96 20.32 -6.52
N ASN A 64 9.28 21.00 -7.63
CA ASN A 64 10.19 22.16 -7.68
C ASN A 64 11.57 21.88 -7.04
N LYS A 65 12.05 20.66 -7.15
CA LYS A 65 13.35 20.24 -6.63
C LYS A 65 14.47 20.70 -7.56
N THR A 66 15.38 21.56 -7.06
CA THR A 66 16.50 22.11 -7.84
C THR A 66 17.87 21.81 -7.25
N GLY A 67 17.91 21.29 -6.03
CA GLY A 67 19.16 20.96 -5.31
C GLY A 67 19.55 19.49 -5.42
N VAL A 68 20.80 19.20 -5.06
CA VAL A 68 21.30 17.83 -4.85
C VAL A 68 21.05 17.40 -3.39
N ASN A 69 20.96 16.09 -3.15
CA ASN A 69 20.77 15.49 -1.82
C ASN A 69 19.53 16.02 -1.06
N GLN A 70 18.46 16.32 -1.79
CA GLN A 70 17.20 16.71 -1.18
C GLN A 70 16.41 15.47 -0.75
N LEU A 71 15.64 15.64 0.34
CA LEU A 71 14.77 14.59 0.87
C LEU A 71 13.82 14.03 -0.21
N ASN A 72 13.83 12.73 -0.39
CA ASN A 72 12.94 12.05 -1.31
C ASN A 72 11.60 11.77 -0.63
N LEU A 73 10.55 12.50 -1.00
CA LEU A 73 9.22 12.40 -0.39
C LEU A 73 8.49 11.09 -0.71
N ALA A 74 8.94 10.35 -1.72
CA ALA A 74 8.32 9.08 -2.11
C ALA A 74 8.83 7.88 -1.30
N THR A 75 10.07 7.94 -0.80
CA THR A 75 10.76 6.77 -0.22
C THR A 75 11.35 7.01 1.16
N SER A 76 11.34 8.25 1.66
CA SER A 76 11.93 8.57 2.96
C SER A 76 11.06 8.06 4.10
N ASP A 77 11.71 7.43 5.08
CA ASP A 77 11.06 7.05 6.34
C ASP A 77 10.75 8.24 7.25
N GLU A 78 11.40 9.39 7.02
CA GLU A 78 11.10 10.63 7.74
C GLU A 78 9.80 11.29 7.26
N ILE A 79 9.30 10.93 6.07
CA ILE A 79 8.12 11.51 5.45
C ILE A 79 7.10 10.41 5.19
N LYS A 80 6.59 9.85 6.26
CA LYS A 80 5.44 8.95 6.22
C LYS A 80 4.15 9.72 6.47
N ARG A 81 3.04 9.22 5.96
CA ARG A 81 1.69 9.79 6.12
C ARG A 81 0.71 8.69 6.48
N GLN A 82 -0.30 9.07 7.21
CA GLN A 82 -1.42 8.18 7.48
C GLN A 82 -2.09 7.79 6.16
N PRO A 83 -2.28 6.49 5.87
CA PRO A 83 -2.85 6.03 4.61
C PRO A 83 -4.34 6.36 4.45
N GLY A 84 -5.05 6.69 5.52
CA GLY A 84 -6.49 6.89 5.48
C GLY A 84 -7.21 5.66 4.93
N SER A 85 -8.27 5.84 4.15
CA SER A 85 -9.07 4.73 3.62
C SER A 85 -8.35 3.77 2.67
N THR A 86 -7.13 4.10 2.22
CA THR A 86 -6.31 3.12 1.49
C THR A 86 -5.77 2.01 2.39
N ALA A 87 -5.92 2.14 3.72
CA ALA A 87 -5.66 1.06 4.67
C ALA A 87 -6.68 -0.09 4.58
N LYS A 88 -7.93 0.18 4.20
CA LYS A 88 -9.04 -0.79 4.28
C LYS A 88 -8.79 -2.11 3.54
N PRO A 89 -8.28 -2.15 2.31
CA PRO A 89 -7.90 -3.40 1.67
C PRO A 89 -6.80 -4.16 2.39
N LEU A 90 -5.92 -3.46 3.12
CA LEU A 90 -4.72 -4.00 3.74
C LEU A 90 -4.98 -4.50 5.16
N PHE A 91 -5.72 -3.75 5.97
CA PHE A 91 -5.92 -4.02 7.40
C PHE A 91 -7.28 -4.61 7.73
N ASP A 92 -8.29 -4.42 6.90
CA ASP A 92 -9.67 -4.85 7.17
C ASP A 92 -10.08 -6.02 6.29
N TYR A 93 -10.29 -5.76 5.00
CA TYR A 93 -10.92 -6.72 4.09
C TYR A 93 -9.95 -7.81 3.59
N GLY A 94 -8.67 -7.49 3.39
CA GLY A 94 -7.65 -8.48 3.01
C GLY A 94 -7.48 -9.56 4.07
N PRO A 95 -7.16 -9.20 5.34
CA PRO A 95 -7.10 -10.15 6.44
C PRO A 95 -8.42 -10.89 6.68
N LEU A 96 -9.56 -10.20 6.63
CA LEU A 96 -10.87 -10.85 6.78
C LEU A 96 -11.07 -11.98 5.77
N ILE A 97 -10.69 -11.71 4.52
CA ILE A 97 -10.82 -12.66 3.43
C ILE A 97 -9.83 -13.82 3.57
N GLU A 98 -8.59 -13.54 3.95
CA GLU A 98 -7.53 -14.53 4.05
C GLU A 98 -7.75 -15.50 5.20
N TYR A 99 -8.09 -15.00 6.39
CA TYR A 99 -8.08 -15.81 7.61
C TYR A 99 -9.45 -16.33 8.04
N ASN A 100 -10.55 -15.69 7.65
CA ASN A 100 -11.89 -16.11 8.07
C ASN A 100 -12.56 -17.12 7.15
N ASN A 101 -11.77 -17.79 6.31
CA ASN A 101 -12.18 -18.91 5.45
C ASN A 101 -13.16 -18.56 4.32
N ALA A 102 -13.00 -19.21 3.16
CA ALA A 102 -13.78 -18.98 1.95
C ALA A 102 -15.30 -19.15 2.11
N SER A 103 -15.77 -19.88 3.12
CA SER A 103 -17.20 -19.98 3.49
C SER A 103 -17.79 -18.64 3.95
N THR A 104 -16.96 -17.64 4.25
CA THR A 104 -17.37 -16.31 4.71
C THR A 104 -17.56 -15.29 3.59
N TYR A 105 -17.21 -15.63 2.36
CA TYR A 105 -17.39 -14.74 1.20
C TYR A 105 -18.84 -14.59 0.75
N GLY A 106 -19.65 -14.07 1.59
CA GLY A 106 -21.03 -13.77 1.27
C GLY A 106 -22.05 -14.62 2.03
N TYR A 107 -21.69 -15.73 2.63
CA TYR A 107 -22.61 -16.58 3.36
C TYR A 107 -22.07 -16.93 4.74
N ASN A 108 -22.94 -16.92 5.76
CA ASN A 108 -22.65 -17.50 7.07
C ASN A 108 -22.75 -19.05 7.00
N ASP A 109 -22.44 -19.73 8.11
CA ASP A 109 -22.49 -21.19 8.21
C ASP A 109 -23.89 -21.79 7.95
N ASN A 110 -24.92 -20.94 7.98
CA ASN A 110 -26.29 -21.31 7.67
C ASN A 110 -26.67 -21.07 6.19
N GLY A 111 -25.74 -20.65 5.34
CA GLY A 111 -25.99 -20.33 3.94
C GLY A 111 -26.64 -18.96 3.71
N GLU A 112 -26.66 -18.08 4.73
CA GLU A 112 -27.19 -16.74 4.61
C GLU A 112 -26.08 -15.77 4.16
N TYR A 113 -26.43 -14.80 3.32
CA TYR A 113 -25.49 -13.79 2.83
C TYR A 113 -24.96 -12.95 4.00
N ARG A 114 -23.63 -12.92 4.20
CA ARG A 114 -23.02 -12.06 5.21
C ARG A 114 -23.09 -10.60 4.77
N LEU A 115 -23.91 -9.85 5.44
CA LEU A 115 -24.04 -8.41 5.25
C LEU A 115 -23.41 -7.69 6.44
N PHE A 116 -22.67 -6.63 6.15
CA PHE A 116 -22.30 -5.66 7.16
C PHE A 116 -23.41 -4.64 7.31
N VAL A 117 -23.76 -4.32 8.55
CA VAL A 117 -24.70 -3.23 8.83
C VAL A 117 -23.92 -1.93 8.99
N ASP A 118 -24.09 -1.04 8.03
CA ASP A 118 -23.62 0.34 8.09
C ASP A 118 -24.63 1.19 8.86
N GLY A 119 -24.40 1.34 10.16
CA GLY A 119 -25.26 2.04 11.11
C GLY A 119 -24.43 2.63 12.25
N PRO A 120 -25.06 3.37 13.20
CA PRO A 120 -24.33 3.95 14.33
C PRO A 120 -23.46 2.92 15.04
N TYR A 121 -22.17 3.25 15.20
CA TYR A 121 -21.15 2.35 15.76
C TYR A 121 -20.04 3.14 16.44
N SER A 122 -19.24 2.48 17.28
CA SER A 122 -18.10 3.08 17.97
C SER A 122 -16.94 2.10 18.06
N TYR A 123 -15.75 2.61 18.30
CA TYR A 123 -14.61 1.81 18.72
C TYR A 123 -14.92 1.07 20.03
N THR A 124 -14.28 -0.05 20.26
CA THR A 124 -14.36 -0.77 21.53
C THR A 124 -13.88 0.14 22.67
N ASN A 125 -14.77 0.45 23.60
CA ASN A 125 -14.50 1.41 24.70
C ASN A 125 -14.04 2.80 24.23
N GLY A 126 -14.42 3.22 23.01
CA GLY A 126 -13.98 4.46 22.39
C GLY A 126 -15.14 5.33 21.86
N PRO A 127 -14.81 6.43 21.20
CA PRO A 127 -15.80 7.33 20.62
C PRO A 127 -16.55 6.70 19.46
N ALA A 128 -17.72 7.26 19.16
CA ALA A 128 -18.49 6.92 17.96
C ALA A 128 -17.71 7.31 16.70
N ILE A 129 -17.87 6.51 15.66
CA ILE A 129 -17.31 6.78 14.33
C ILE A 129 -18.43 7.10 13.35
N ASN A 130 -18.09 7.88 12.33
CA ASN A 130 -19.00 8.25 11.26
C ASN A 130 -18.41 7.87 9.91
N ASN A 131 -19.27 7.70 8.93
CA ASN A 131 -18.85 7.65 7.54
C ASN A 131 -18.44 9.06 7.06
N TRP A 132 -17.67 9.13 6.00
CA TRP A 132 -17.14 10.37 5.43
C TRP A 132 -18.25 11.38 5.03
N ASP A 133 -19.44 10.88 4.68
CA ASP A 133 -20.61 11.66 4.29
C ASP A 133 -21.61 11.92 5.44
N GLY A 134 -21.32 11.41 6.64
CA GLY A 134 -22.18 11.52 7.82
C GLY A 134 -23.48 10.71 7.75
N THR A 135 -23.63 9.83 6.75
CA THR A 135 -24.84 9.00 6.55
C THR A 135 -24.59 7.54 6.84
N PHE A 136 -25.67 6.76 6.98
CA PHE A 136 -25.66 5.30 7.12
C PHE A 136 -26.54 4.67 6.04
N MET A 137 -26.13 3.54 5.51
CA MET A 137 -26.78 2.88 4.37
C MET A 137 -27.42 1.53 4.72
N GLY A 138 -27.37 1.10 6.01
CA GLY A 138 -27.93 -0.17 6.44
C GLY A 138 -27.12 -1.39 5.97
N GLU A 139 -27.80 -2.49 5.69
CA GLU A 139 -27.16 -3.73 5.29
C GLU A 139 -26.51 -3.66 3.90
N MET A 140 -25.28 -4.12 3.80
CA MET A 140 -24.53 -4.14 2.54
C MET A 140 -23.48 -5.24 2.49
N SER A 141 -23.12 -5.68 1.28
CA SER A 141 -22.04 -6.64 1.06
C SER A 141 -20.67 -6.00 1.31
N ILE A 142 -19.65 -6.83 1.54
CA ILE A 142 -18.23 -6.42 1.62
C ILE A 142 -17.84 -5.61 0.38
N ARG A 143 -18.22 -6.09 -0.81
CA ARG A 143 -17.96 -5.44 -2.09
C ARG A 143 -18.46 -3.99 -2.09
N ARG A 144 -19.73 -3.80 -1.75
CA ARG A 144 -20.33 -2.46 -1.70
C ARG A 144 -19.70 -1.58 -0.61
N ALA A 145 -19.40 -2.17 0.54
CA ALA A 145 -18.80 -1.47 1.67
C ALA A 145 -17.42 -0.91 1.34
N LEU A 146 -16.56 -1.71 0.71
CA LEU A 146 -15.24 -1.27 0.28
C LEU A 146 -15.33 -0.31 -0.92
N ALA A 147 -16.16 -0.61 -1.93
CA ALA A 147 -16.33 0.27 -3.09
C ALA A 147 -16.76 1.69 -2.70
N LEU A 148 -17.67 1.82 -1.73
CA LEU A 148 -18.13 3.11 -1.20
C LEU A 148 -17.29 3.64 -0.02
N SER A 149 -16.21 2.95 0.31
CA SER A 149 -15.29 3.33 1.39
C SER A 149 -15.98 3.58 2.74
N ARG A 150 -16.97 2.73 3.11
CA ARG A 150 -17.73 2.90 4.38
C ARG A 150 -16.84 2.58 5.58
N ASN A 151 -16.86 3.44 6.58
CA ASN A 151 -16.00 3.32 7.78
C ASN A 151 -16.52 2.25 8.76
N ILE A 152 -17.84 2.21 8.98
CA ILE A 152 -18.41 1.29 9.95
C ILE A 152 -18.23 -0.17 9.53
N PRO A 153 -18.55 -0.59 8.29
CA PRO A 153 -18.24 -1.93 7.82
C PRO A 153 -16.75 -2.29 7.87
N ALA A 154 -15.86 -1.33 7.58
CA ALA A 154 -14.41 -1.52 7.64
C ALA A 154 -13.96 -1.85 9.06
N LEU A 155 -14.34 -1.04 10.06
CA LEU A 155 -14.02 -1.34 11.46
C LEU A 155 -14.60 -2.70 11.91
N LYS A 156 -15.81 -3.04 11.50
CA LYS A 156 -16.40 -4.36 11.81
C LYS A 156 -15.66 -5.52 11.15
N ALA A 157 -15.10 -5.30 9.96
CA ALA A 157 -14.26 -6.29 9.29
C ALA A 157 -12.95 -6.48 10.04
N PHE A 158 -12.29 -5.40 10.43
CA PHE A 158 -11.09 -5.41 11.26
C PHE A 158 -11.31 -6.19 12.57
N GLN A 159 -12.36 -5.89 13.31
CA GLN A 159 -12.70 -6.53 14.60
C GLN A 159 -13.04 -8.04 14.50
N GLN A 160 -13.21 -8.58 13.30
CA GLN A 160 -13.48 -10.02 13.10
C GLN A 160 -12.22 -10.85 12.88
N VAL A 161 -11.06 -10.21 12.84
CA VAL A 161 -9.77 -10.88 12.61
C VAL A 161 -8.88 -10.63 13.83
N ASP A 162 -8.19 -11.66 14.28
CA ASP A 162 -7.23 -11.53 15.38
C ASP A 162 -6.07 -10.62 14.98
N ASP A 163 -5.61 -9.77 15.89
CA ASP A 163 -4.54 -8.80 15.64
C ASP A 163 -3.27 -9.46 15.09
N GLU A 164 -2.90 -10.64 15.58
CA GLU A 164 -1.75 -11.42 15.08
C GLU A 164 -1.85 -11.71 13.59
N ASN A 165 -3.03 -12.06 13.11
CA ASN A 165 -3.29 -12.35 11.69
C ASN A 165 -3.23 -11.07 10.85
N ILE A 166 -3.74 -9.96 11.36
CA ILE A 166 -3.65 -8.66 10.67
C ILE A 166 -2.19 -8.22 10.58
N ILE A 167 -1.45 -8.31 11.68
CA ILE A 167 -0.01 -7.99 11.76
C ILE A 167 0.77 -8.84 10.76
N GLU A 168 0.55 -10.15 10.73
CA GLU A 168 1.20 -11.06 9.78
C GLU A 168 0.90 -10.66 8.32
N PHE A 169 -0.38 -10.42 8.01
CA PHE A 169 -0.80 -10.05 6.67
C PHE A 169 -0.09 -8.78 6.16
N VAL A 170 -0.12 -7.70 6.94
CA VAL A 170 0.46 -6.42 6.52
C VAL A 170 1.99 -6.42 6.55
N SER A 171 2.62 -7.16 7.48
CA SER A 171 4.07 -7.35 7.52
C SER A 171 4.57 -8.13 6.30
N ASN A 172 3.81 -9.12 5.85
CA ASN A 172 4.09 -9.84 4.61
C ASN A 172 3.99 -8.94 3.37
N LEU A 173 3.23 -7.84 3.45
CA LEU A 173 3.12 -6.80 2.42
C LEU A 173 4.18 -5.69 2.55
N GLY A 174 5.13 -5.81 3.48
CA GLY A 174 6.20 -4.83 3.68
C GLY A 174 5.78 -3.58 4.44
N ILE A 175 4.66 -3.63 5.15
CA ILE A 175 4.19 -2.56 6.03
C ILE A 175 4.46 -2.97 7.48
N ASP A 176 5.10 -2.08 8.24
CA ASP A 176 5.22 -2.22 9.69
C ASP A 176 3.94 -1.65 10.34
N PRO A 177 3.13 -2.48 10.99
CA PRO A 177 1.84 -2.04 11.53
C PRO A 177 1.94 -1.26 12.85
N GLU A 178 3.13 -1.08 13.42
CA GLU A 178 3.35 -0.43 14.73
C GLU A 178 2.47 -1.03 15.84
N GLU A 179 2.70 -2.29 16.12
CA GLU A 179 2.00 -3.00 17.17
C GLU A 179 2.33 -2.47 18.58
N HIS A 180 1.33 -2.51 19.46
CA HIS A 180 1.48 -2.22 20.87
C HIS A 180 1.35 -3.51 21.69
N SER A 181 2.48 -4.15 22.02
CA SER A 181 2.51 -5.43 22.76
C SER A 181 1.74 -6.57 22.07
N GLY A 182 1.81 -6.65 20.73
CA GLY A 182 1.11 -7.66 19.93
C GLY A 182 -0.34 -7.30 19.60
N SER A 183 -0.76 -6.07 19.83
CA SER A 183 -2.11 -5.59 19.53
C SER A 183 -2.08 -4.32 18.68
N LEU A 184 -3.14 -4.13 17.89
CA LEU A 184 -3.34 -2.96 17.06
C LEU A 184 -4.41 -2.05 17.65
N TYR A 185 -4.24 -0.74 17.49
CA TYR A 185 -5.35 0.18 17.75
C TYR A 185 -6.39 0.07 16.64
N GLU A 186 -7.68 -0.03 17.00
CA GLU A 186 -8.79 -0.10 16.03
C GLU A 186 -8.82 1.07 15.04
N SER A 187 -8.23 2.21 15.37
CA SER A 187 -8.12 3.37 14.49
C SER A 187 -7.26 3.10 13.24
N VAL A 188 -6.41 2.06 13.26
CA VAL A 188 -5.62 1.61 12.11
C VAL A 188 -6.52 1.13 10.97
N SER A 189 -7.68 0.55 11.27
CA SER A 189 -8.74 0.20 10.32
C SER A 189 -9.09 1.38 9.39
N LEU A 190 -9.13 2.59 9.94
CA LEU A 190 -9.42 3.81 9.17
C LEU A 190 -8.15 4.54 8.71
N GLY A 191 -7.00 3.89 8.85
CA GLY A 191 -5.71 4.41 8.41
C GLY A 191 -5.04 5.40 9.35
N ALA A 192 -5.44 5.45 10.62
CA ALA A 192 -4.75 6.26 11.64
C ALA A 192 -3.56 5.48 12.21
N MET A 193 -2.48 5.41 11.45
CA MET A 193 -1.20 4.80 11.85
C MET A 193 -0.24 5.88 12.35
N GLU A 194 0.36 5.71 13.52
CA GLU A 194 1.26 6.71 14.12
C GLU A 194 2.50 6.95 13.25
N GLY A 195 3.22 5.92 12.83
CA GLY A 195 4.36 6.01 11.92
C GLY A 195 3.98 6.28 10.46
N GLY A 196 2.77 5.91 10.07
CA GLY A 196 2.29 6.06 8.70
C GLY A 196 3.04 5.20 7.68
N VAL A 197 2.87 5.53 6.41
CA VAL A 197 3.49 4.86 5.26
C VAL A 197 3.99 5.87 4.23
N ASN A 198 4.97 5.47 3.42
CA ASN A 198 5.39 6.24 2.25
C ASN A 198 4.78 5.66 0.95
N SER A 199 4.92 6.38 -0.17
CA SER A 199 4.31 5.97 -1.43
C SER A 199 4.93 4.68 -2.00
N LEU A 200 6.20 4.39 -1.70
CA LEU A 200 6.85 3.15 -2.13
C LEU A 200 6.29 1.93 -1.41
N GLN A 201 6.11 2.02 -0.09
CA GLN A 201 5.50 0.95 0.71
C GLN A 201 4.08 0.65 0.24
N MET A 202 3.26 1.68 0.02
CA MET A 202 1.90 1.50 -0.46
C MET A 202 1.85 0.90 -1.87
N ALA A 203 2.69 1.39 -2.80
CA ALA A 203 2.75 0.83 -4.15
C ALA A 203 3.14 -0.65 -4.16
N ALA A 204 4.12 -1.04 -3.32
CA ALA A 204 4.56 -2.43 -3.20
C ALA A 204 3.50 -3.34 -2.57
N ALA A 205 2.82 -2.87 -1.53
CA ALA A 205 1.75 -3.63 -0.89
C ALA A 205 0.57 -3.87 -1.84
N TYR A 206 0.12 -2.82 -2.55
CA TYR A 206 -0.96 -2.95 -3.53
C TYR A 206 -0.58 -3.77 -4.76
N ALA A 207 0.70 -3.78 -5.17
CA ALA A 207 1.18 -4.62 -6.26
C ALA A 207 0.90 -6.12 -6.00
N ALA A 208 0.94 -6.55 -4.75
CA ALA A 208 0.67 -7.95 -4.39
C ALA A 208 -0.76 -8.40 -4.75
N PHE A 209 -1.75 -7.50 -4.71
CA PHE A 209 -3.12 -7.84 -5.13
C PHE A 209 -3.19 -8.17 -6.63
N SER A 210 -2.40 -7.50 -7.47
CA SER A 210 -2.45 -7.66 -8.93
C SER A 210 -1.54 -8.76 -9.47
N ASN A 211 -0.77 -9.46 -8.62
CA ASN A 211 0.18 -10.49 -9.04
C ASN A 211 0.00 -11.85 -8.35
N GLY A 212 -1.24 -12.19 -7.96
CA GLY A 212 -1.56 -13.47 -7.34
C GLY A 212 -1.13 -13.59 -5.88
N GLY A 213 -1.07 -12.46 -5.16
CA GLY A 213 -0.78 -12.43 -3.73
C GLY A 213 0.72 -12.43 -3.38
N TYR A 214 1.59 -12.23 -4.36
CA TYR A 214 3.02 -12.16 -4.11
C TYR A 214 3.52 -10.73 -3.87
N TYR A 215 4.19 -10.52 -2.76
CA TYR A 215 4.96 -9.32 -2.50
C TYR A 215 6.36 -9.45 -3.11
N ASN A 216 6.74 -8.47 -3.91
CA ASN A 216 8.10 -8.32 -4.41
C ASN A 216 8.75 -7.12 -3.73
N GLU A 217 9.90 -7.31 -3.09
CA GLU A 217 10.66 -6.20 -2.47
C GLU A 217 11.06 -5.19 -3.56
N PRO A 218 10.68 -3.91 -3.41
CA PRO A 218 11.00 -2.90 -4.42
C PRO A 218 12.50 -2.66 -4.58
N TYR A 219 12.96 -2.51 -5.82
CA TYR A 219 14.36 -2.22 -6.10
C TYR A 219 14.55 -1.33 -7.33
N SER A 220 15.57 -0.47 -7.27
CA SER A 220 15.90 0.47 -8.35
C SER A 220 17.16 0.10 -9.14
N VAL A 221 18.06 -0.70 -8.55
CA VAL A 221 19.33 -1.12 -9.17
C VAL A 221 19.25 -2.60 -9.55
N SER A 222 19.39 -2.90 -10.83
CA SER A 222 19.38 -4.28 -11.34
C SER A 222 20.78 -4.92 -11.32
N LYS A 223 21.83 -4.13 -11.58
CA LYS A 223 23.22 -4.65 -11.63
C LYS A 223 24.22 -3.53 -11.36
N ILE A 224 25.32 -3.89 -10.73
CA ILE A 224 26.50 -3.06 -10.54
C ILE A 224 27.69 -3.77 -11.18
N VAL A 225 28.53 -3.05 -11.92
CA VAL A 225 29.80 -3.53 -12.47
C VAL A 225 30.94 -2.68 -11.93
N TYR A 226 31.91 -3.33 -11.30
CA TYR A 226 33.13 -2.72 -10.82
C TYR A 226 34.08 -2.52 -12.01
N ARG A 227 34.34 -1.28 -12.41
CA ARG A 227 35.10 -0.98 -13.64
C ARG A 227 36.56 -1.40 -13.58
N ASP A 228 37.14 -1.46 -12.39
CA ASP A 228 38.56 -1.80 -12.20
C ASP A 228 38.79 -3.32 -12.28
N THR A 229 37.86 -4.12 -11.78
CA THR A 229 37.96 -5.57 -11.73
C THR A 229 37.15 -6.29 -12.81
N GLY A 230 36.12 -5.64 -13.34
CA GLY A 230 35.11 -6.26 -14.22
C GLY A 230 34.14 -7.16 -13.48
N GLU A 231 34.19 -7.22 -12.16
CA GLU A 231 33.27 -8.00 -11.34
C GLU A 231 31.85 -7.44 -11.44
N GLU A 232 30.86 -8.32 -11.50
CA GLU A 232 29.45 -7.96 -11.60
C GLU A 232 28.69 -8.44 -10.37
N GLU A 233 27.84 -7.57 -9.83
CA GLU A 233 26.89 -7.86 -8.77
C GLU A 233 25.47 -7.62 -9.29
N THR A 234 24.67 -8.67 -9.41
CA THR A 234 23.28 -8.60 -9.89
C THR A 234 22.33 -8.64 -8.71
N HIS A 235 21.28 -7.81 -8.77
CA HIS A 235 20.21 -7.82 -7.78
C HIS A 235 19.56 -9.21 -7.71
N LYS A 236 19.39 -9.72 -6.50
CA LYS A 236 18.60 -10.92 -6.23
C LYS A 236 17.19 -10.51 -5.84
N GLU A 237 16.23 -10.88 -6.66
CA GLU A 237 14.82 -10.62 -6.37
C GLU A 237 14.41 -11.29 -5.06
N VAL A 238 13.77 -10.52 -4.20
CA VAL A 238 13.17 -11.00 -2.95
C VAL A 238 11.66 -11.02 -3.15
N LYS A 239 11.13 -12.24 -3.20
CA LYS A 239 9.71 -12.49 -3.44
C LYS A 239 9.17 -13.41 -2.34
N ARG A 240 8.01 -13.09 -1.78
CA ARG A 240 7.28 -13.94 -0.83
C ARG A 240 5.79 -13.93 -1.13
N GLN A 241 5.11 -15.03 -0.84
CA GLN A 241 3.65 -15.06 -0.88
C GLN A 241 3.14 -14.36 0.37
N ALA A 242 2.43 -13.25 0.18
CA ALA A 242 1.89 -12.43 1.25
C ALA A 242 0.43 -12.77 1.58
N MET A 243 -0.29 -13.32 0.61
CA MET A 243 -1.67 -13.79 0.74
C MET A 243 -1.96 -14.87 -0.30
N SER A 244 -3.09 -15.57 -0.18
CA SER A 244 -3.54 -16.52 -1.18
C SER A 244 -3.93 -15.82 -2.49
N ASP A 245 -3.82 -16.54 -3.61
CA ASP A 245 -4.27 -16.07 -4.92
C ASP A 245 -5.78 -15.70 -4.90
N ALA A 246 -6.58 -16.46 -4.16
CA ALA A 246 -8.00 -16.20 -3.99
C ALA A 246 -8.27 -14.84 -3.30
N THR A 247 -7.56 -14.52 -2.24
CA THR A 247 -7.66 -13.22 -1.55
C THR A 247 -7.23 -12.08 -2.45
N ALA A 248 -6.11 -12.23 -3.14
CA ALA A 248 -5.60 -11.24 -4.10
C ALA A 248 -6.63 -10.97 -5.21
N TYR A 249 -7.20 -12.02 -5.80
CA TYR A 249 -8.25 -11.90 -6.81
C TYR A 249 -9.51 -11.19 -6.28
N MET A 250 -9.98 -11.59 -5.09
CA MET A 250 -11.18 -11.01 -4.50
C MET A 250 -11.02 -9.52 -4.21
N ILE A 251 -9.91 -9.13 -3.59
CA ILE A 251 -9.62 -7.71 -3.31
C ILE A 251 -9.50 -6.93 -4.61
N THR A 252 -8.77 -7.44 -5.61
CA THR A 252 -8.63 -6.78 -6.93
C THR A 252 -10.00 -6.59 -7.60
N SER A 253 -10.84 -7.63 -7.59
CA SER A 253 -12.20 -7.56 -8.13
C SER A 253 -13.09 -6.55 -7.43
N ILE A 254 -12.93 -6.36 -6.11
CA ILE A 254 -13.68 -5.34 -5.36
C ILE A 254 -13.14 -3.93 -5.66
N LEU A 255 -11.82 -3.80 -5.77
CA LEU A 255 -11.19 -2.50 -6.07
C LEU A 255 -11.52 -2.00 -7.48
N ASP A 256 -11.83 -2.90 -8.43
CA ASP A 256 -12.33 -2.52 -9.75
C ASP A 256 -13.67 -1.74 -9.63
N ASP A 257 -14.56 -2.16 -8.74
CA ASP A 257 -15.83 -1.47 -8.48
C ASP A 257 -15.63 -0.06 -7.91
N VAL A 258 -14.55 0.23 -7.19
CA VAL A 258 -14.21 1.57 -6.70
C VAL A 258 -14.07 2.56 -7.86
N THR A 259 -13.54 2.11 -8.99
CA THR A 259 -13.34 2.98 -10.17
C THR A 259 -14.62 3.27 -10.93
N VAL A 260 -15.69 2.53 -10.67
CA VAL A 260 -16.97 2.62 -11.37
C VAL A 260 -18.06 3.25 -10.50
N THR A 261 -18.08 2.95 -9.21
CA THR A 261 -19.18 3.31 -8.30
C THR A 261 -18.74 4.12 -7.07
N GLY A 262 -17.44 4.24 -6.86
CA GLY A 262 -16.82 4.94 -5.72
C GLY A 262 -16.74 6.46 -5.87
#